data_6f1d01df50f74477e2aabfeddea0e7fe
#
_entry.id   6f1d01df50f74477e2aabfeddea0e7fe
#
_cell.length_a   1.000
_cell.length_b   1.000
_cell.length_c   1.000
_cell.angle_alpha   90.00
_cell.angle_beta   90.00
_cell.angle_gamma   90.00
#
_symmetry.space_group_name_H-M   'P 1'
#
loop_
_entity.id
_entity.type
_entity.pdbx_description
1 polymer ?
#
loop_
_entity_poly.entity_id
_entity_poly.type
_entity_poly.pdbx_seq_one_letter_code
_entity_poly.pdbx_strand_id
1 'polypeptide(L)'
;IKAKPPKKPGWRNDPKQRAWQEQEEYNPFLKKCWLMMGQAQFYNADFLQASATFSYIARHYAHDEEVVAEARLWQARCYSEMEWFYEAEDILGKLNTNGIPRKNLNQYAAVYADYLVKNKQYEEAVPYFKTAIKAEKNRRQRTRMKYLLGQIYAEQDQNGLAYQMFGQVIKANPPYELEFAARIRQTEVFTGGNYQKVIKMLQRMAKSDKNKDLLDQVYYALGNVYMSREDTVNAIKNYELGVEKSTQNGLDKAICQIKLGDLYFQKRDYVKAQPNFSGALSGIQKEYKDYERVSKLSAILDELVVHVEAVHLQDSLQTLAKMPESERLAVIDKIIEQVKKEEEEAKALAEKEAYLAEQEAKGTGIDRPGTETGGITLPTTSGGSGFYFYNPQAVSQGKAAFQRKWGRRALEDDWRRRKKEMSTFNENMADETEDASEGEVGELATDSLEAGLEPAASDDPKTREYYIQQLPLTPEDIQASNIIIEDGLYNMAMIYKDKLEDIPLATEAFEELERRFPKHSH
;
A
#
# COMPACT_ATOMS: atom_id res chain seq x y z
N ILE A 1 -15.30 -27.58 -37.72
CA ILE A 1 -15.70 -27.87 -39.11
C ILE A 1 -16.02 -29.36 -39.16
N LYS A 2 -17.30 -29.66 -39.24
CA LYS A 2 -17.82 -31.04 -39.31
C LYS A 2 -17.83 -31.51 -40.78
N ALA A 3 -16.67 -31.85 -41.31
CA ALA A 3 -16.67 -32.54 -42.59
C ALA A 3 -16.94 -34.03 -42.29
N LYS A 4 -18.15 -34.49 -42.63
CA LYS A 4 -18.43 -35.93 -42.63
C LYS A 4 -17.51 -36.63 -43.60
N PRO A 5 -16.78 -37.63 -43.15
CA PRO A 5 -15.92 -38.39 -44.08
C PRO A 5 -16.78 -39.15 -45.08
N PRO A 6 -16.22 -39.45 -46.27
CA PRO A 6 -16.97 -40.15 -47.31
C PRO A 6 -17.37 -41.55 -46.82
N LYS A 7 -18.61 -41.91 -47.12
CA LYS A 7 -19.16 -43.24 -46.78
C LYS A 7 -18.44 -44.32 -47.58
N LYS A 8 -17.89 -45.32 -46.87
CA LYS A 8 -17.31 -46.49 -47.53
C LYS A 8 -18.39 -47.43 -48.07
N PRO A 9 -18.19 -48.11 -49.19
CA PRO A 9 -19.11 -49.15 -49.65
C PRO A 9 -19.38 -50.18 -48.55
N GLY A 10 -20.65 -50.55 -48.32
CA GLY A 10 -21.04 -51.55 -47.32
C GLY A 10 -21.06 -51.06 -45.87
N TRP A 11 -20.85 -49.77 -45.59
CA TRP A 11 -20.83 -49.19 -44.23
C TRP A 11 -22.06 -49.49 -43.38
N ARG A 12 -23.25 -49.69 -44.02
CA ARG A 12 -24.50 -50.01 -43.33
C ARG A 12 -24.50 -51.40 -42.70
N ASN A 13 -23.71 -52.33 -43.26
CA ASN A 13 -23.66 -53.70 -42.80
C ASN A 13 -22.56 -53.91 -41.73
N ASP A 14 -21.66 -52.94 -41.56
CA ASP A 14 -20.62 -52.98 -40.50
C ASP A 14 -21.06 -52.12 -39.30
N PRO A 15 -21.34 -52.73 -38.15
CA PRO A 15 -21.77 -51.99 -36.92
C PRO A 15 -20.78 -50.92 -36.50
N LYS A 16 -19.46 -51.17 -36.65
CA LYS A 16 -18.42 -50.21 -36.26
C LYS A 16 -18.42 -48.98 -37.18
N GLN A 17 -18.56 -49.20 -38.49
CA GLN A 17 -18.62 -48.12 -39.47
C GLN A 17 -19.93 -47.30 -39.34
N ARG A 18 -21.03 -47.97 -38.98
CA ARG A 18 -22.31 -47.30 -38.73
C ARG A 18 -22.19 -46.38 -37.49
N ALA A 19 -21.74 -46.92 -36.37
CA ALA A 19 -21.50 -46.14 -35.16
C ALA A 19 -20.54 -44.98 -35.40
N TRP A 20 -19.49 -45.19 -36.20
CA TRP A 20 -18.56 -44.12 -36.54
C TRP A 20 -19.16 -43.04 -37.44
N GLN A 21 -20.03 -43.41 -38.39
CA GLN A 21 -20.78 -42.45 -39.24
C GLN A 21 -21.88 -41.70 -38.50
N GLU A 22 -22.39 -42.26 -37.43
CA GLU A 22 -23.44 -41.66 -36.58
C GLU A 22 -22.85 -40.67 -35.55
N GLN A 23 -21.54 -40.69 -35.36
CA GLN A 23 -20.89 -39.73 -34.49
C GLN A 23 -21.14 -38.30 -34.92
N GLU A 24 -21.39 -37.42 -33.98
CA GLU A 24 -21.52 -35.98 -34.22
C GLU A 24 -20.19 -35.31 -34.58
N GLU A 25 -19.12 -35.84 -34.06
CA GLU A 25 -17.76 -35.29 -34.23
C GLU A 25 -16.74 -36.37 -34.60
N TYR A 26 -15.96 -36.08 -35.65
CA TYR A 26 -14.93 -37.00 -36.18
C TYR A 26 -13.52 -36.63 -35.75
N ASN A 27 -13.29 -35.38 -35.30
CA ASN A 27 -11.97 -34.93 -34.84
C ASN A 27 -11.85 -35.08 -33.31
N PRO A 28 -11.00 -36.02 -32.85
CA PRO A 28 -10.84 -36.26 -31.39
C PRO A 28 -10.25 -35.04 -30.63
N PHE A 29 -9.67 -34.07 -31.35
CA PHE A 29 -9.13 -32.86 -30.74
C PHE A 29 -10.20 -31.75 -30.53
N LEU A 30 -11.37 -31.87 -31.11
CA LEU A 30 -12.37 -30.78 -31.07
C LEU A 30 -12.79 -30.46 -29.64
N LYS A 31 -13.00 -31.47 -28.80
CA LYS A 31 -13.29 -31.30 -27.38
C LYS A 31 -12.19 -30.55 -26.62
N LYS A 32 -10.89 -30.79 -26.96
CA LYS A 32 -9.77 -30.06 -26.39
C LYS A 32 -9.75 -28.61 -26.86
N CYS A 33 -10.06 -28.35 -28.13
CA CYS A 33 -10.16 -26.99 -28.67
C CYS A 33 -11.24 -26.19 -27.96
N TRP A 34 -12.41 -26.78 -27.70
CA TRP A 34 -13.46 -26.14 -26.93
C TRP A 34 -13.05 -25.84 -25.49
N LEU A 35 -12.42 -26.81 -24.80
CA LEU A 35 -11.89 -26.58 -23.44
C LEU A 35 -10.84 -25.47 -23.44
N MET A 36 -9.91 -25.47 -24.38
CA MET A 36 -8.88 -24.42 -24.50
C MET A 36 -9.51 -23.04 -24.79
N MET A 37 -10.58 -22.99 -25.61
CA MET A 37 -11.28 -21.74 -25.87
C MET A 37 -11.91 -21.18 -24.59
N GLY A 38 -12.64 -22.01 -23.83
CA GLY A 38 -13.20 -21.61 -22.56
C GLY A 38 -12.13 -21.18 -21.55
N GLN A 39 -11.00 -21.91 -21.50
CA GLN A 39 -9.86 -21.53 -20.65
C GLN A 39 -9.24 -20.19 -21.09
N ALA A 40 -9.09 -19.95 -22.39
CA ALA A 40 -8.58 -18.68 -22.90
C ALA A 40 -9.52 -17.52 -22.54
N GLN A 41 -10.83 -17.69 -22.68
CA GLN A 41 -11.83 -16.72 -22.24
C GLN A 41 -11.74 -16.45 -20.74
N PHE A 42 -11.59 -17.49 -19.92
CA PHE A 42 -11.39 -17.37 -18.47
C PHE A 42 -10.14 -16.54 -18.14
N TYR A 43 -9.00 -16.84 -18.77
CA TYR A 43 -7.76 -16.10 -18.53
C TYR A 43 -7.75 -14.67 -19.12
N ASN A 44 -8.68 -14.39 -20.05
CA ASN A 44 -8.96 -13.04 -20.53
C ASN A 44 -9.95 -12.27 -19.64
N ALA A 45 -10.37 -12.87 -18.51
CA ALA A 45 -11.38 -12.36 -17.57
C ALA A 45 -12.81 -12.26 -18.15
N ASP A 46 -13.08 -12.91 -19.30
CA ASP A 46 -14.43 -13.03 -19.88
C ASP A 46 -15.20 -14.19 -19.22
N PHE A 47 -15.40 -14.11 -17.90
CA PHE A 47 -15.93 -15.22 -17.09
C PHE A 47 -17.32 -15.66 -17.50
N LEU A 48 -18.19 -14.72 -17.89
CA LEU A 48 -19.55 -15.02 -18.33
C LEU A 48 -19.53 -15.81 -19.65
N GLN A 49 -18.73 -15.39 -20.61
CA GLN A 49 -18.59 -16.07 -21.89
C GLN A 49 -17.91 -17.43 -21.73
N ALA A 50 -16.88 -17.51 -20.86
CA ALA A 50 -16.23 -18.77 -20.51
C ALA A 50 -17.22 -19.76 -19.89
N SER A 51 -18.06 -19.33 -18.94
CA SER A 51 -19.08 -20.17 -18.31
C SER A 51 -20.10 -20.71 -19.33
N ALA A 52 -20.53 -19.89 -20.29
CA ALA A 52 -21.40 -20.30 -21.36
C ALA A 52 -20.74 -21.36 -22.26
N THR A 53 -19.44 -21.17 -22.59
CA THR A 53 -18.65 -22.14 -23.36
C THR A 53 -18.53 -23.47 -22.60
N PHE A 54 -18.21 -23.46 -21.31
CA PHE A 54 -18.13 -24.68 -20.50
C PHE A 54 -19.50 -25.37 -20.32
N SER A 55 -20.58 -24.59 -20.21
CA SER A 55 -21.95 -25.13 -20.22
C SER A 55 -22.30 -25.83 -21.53
N TYR A 56 -21.91 -25.25 -22.66
CA TYR A 56 -22.05 -25.89 -23.96
C TYR A 56 -21.27 -27.20 -24.02
N ILE A 57 -20.01 -27.24 -23.59
CA ILE A 57 -19.19 -28.44 -23.56
C ILE A 57 -19.85 -29.54 -22.74
N ALA A 58 -20.31 -29.24 -21.52
CA ALA A 58 -20.94 -30.21 -20.64
C ALA A 58 -22.23 -30.82 -21.23
N ARG A 59 -22.97 -30.06 -22.01
CA ARG A 59 -24.18 -30.56 -22.71
C ARG A 59 -23.84 -31.34 -23.96
N HIS A 60 -22.89 -30.83 -24.76
CA HIS A 60 -22.57 -31.43 -26.07
C HIS A 60 -21.82 -32.77 -25.91
N TYR A 61 -20.94 -32.85 -24.91
CA TYR A 61 -20.17 -34.07 -24.60
C TYR A 61 -20.73 -34.84 -23.41
N ALA A 62 -22.04 -34.86 -23.21
CA ALA A 62 -22.69 -35.52 -22.07
C ALA A 62 -22.33 -37.02 -21.92
N HIS A 63 -21.88 -37.67 -22.99
CA HIS A 63 -21.42 -39.06 -23.01
C HIS A 63 -19.99 -39.26 -22.47
N ASP A 64 -19.21 -38.20 -22.25
CA ASP A 64 -17.82 -38.24 -21.76
C ASP A 64 -17.75 -37.61 -20.36
N GLU A 65 -17.90 -38.45 -19.34
CA GLU A 65 -17.96 -38.01 -17.94
C GLU A 65 -16.72 -37.20 -17.52
N GLU A 66 -15.53 -37.55 -18.05
CA GLU A 66 -14.28 -36.84 -17.71
C GLU A 66 -14.30 -35.41 -18.26
N VAL A 67 -14.75 -35.23 -19.49
CA VAL A 67 -14.88 -33.91 -20.13
C VAL A 67 -15.97 -33.09 -19.49
N VAL A 68 -17.10 -33.71 -19.15
CA VAL A 68 -18.20 -33.05 -18.42
C VAL A 68 -17.73 -32.55 -17.07
N ALA A 69 -17.02 -33.39 -16.31
CA ALA A 69 -16.49 -33.00 -15.00
C ALA A 69 -15.47 -31.84 -15.12
N GLU A 70 -14.55 -31.92 -16.09
CA GLU A 70 -13.59 -30.84 -16.35
C GLU A 70 -14.30 -29.52 -16.71
N ALA A 71 -15.27 -29.56 -17.62
CA ALA A 71 -16.03 -28.39 -18.01
C ALA A 71 -16.82 -27.78 -16.84
N ARG A 72 -17.45 -28.62 -16.02
CA ARG A 72 -18.17 -28.17 -14.83
C ARG A 72 -17.25 -27.54 -13.78
N LEU A 73 -16.07 -28.10 -13.58
CA LEU A 73 -15.07 -27.51 -12.69
C LEU A 73 -14.61 -26.12 -13.16
N TRP A 74 -14.38 -25.96 -14.46
CA TRP A 74 -14.08 -24.64 -15.02
C TRP A 74 -15.26 -23.68 -14.93
N GLN A 75 -16.48 -24.16 -15.11
CA GLN A 75 -17.69 -23.35 -14.94
C GLN A 75 -17.84 -22.87 -13.49
N ALA A 76 -17.60 -23.73 -12.50
CA ALA A 76 -17.60 -23.36 -11.08
C ALA A 76 -16.52 -22.30 -10.78
N ARG A 77 -15.34 -22.40 -11.41
CA ARG A 77 -14.31 -21.35 -11.29
C ARG A 77 -14.79 -20.02 -11.84
N CYS A 78 -15.44 -20.01 -13.01
CA CYS A 78 -16.00 -18.77 -13.57
C CYS A 78 -16.97 -18.12 -12.58
N TYR A 79 -17.86 -18.89 -11.99
CA TYR A 79 -18.81 -18.38 -11.01
C TYR A 79 -18.13 -17.89 -9.73
N SER A 80 -17.09 -18.58 -9.25
CA SER A 80 -16.30 -18.12 -8.11
C SER A 80 -15.56 -16.81 -8.37
N GLU A 81 -15.10 -16.54 -9.62
CA GLU A 81 -14.49 -15.26 -9.98
C GLU A 81 -15.52 -14.12 -10.09
N MET A 82 -16.78 -14.44 -10.40
CA MET A 82 -17.88 -13.48 -10.43
C MET A 82 -18.58 -13.32 -9.07
N GLU A 83 -18.07 -13.99 -8.02
CA GLU A 83 -18.67 -14.03 -6.68
C GLU A 83 -20.07 -14.65 -6.64
N TRP A 84 -20.42 -15.45 -7.67
CA TRP A 84 -21.66 -16.20 -7.72
C TRP A 84 -21.48 -17.53 -6.98
N PHE A 85 -21.33 -17.42 -5.66
CA PHE A 85 -20.94 -18.54 -4.79
C PHE A 85 -22.00 -19.64 -4.73
N TYR A 86 -23.28 -19.27 -4.80
CA TYR A 86 -24.38 -20.24 -4.80
C TYR A 86 -24.35 -21.15 -6.04
N GLU A 87 -24.16 -20.58 -7.21
CA GLU A 87 -24.07 -21.32 -8.48
C GLU A 87 -22.81 -22.18 -8.53
N ALA A 88 -21.71 -21.69 -7.99
CA ALA A 88 -20.47 -22.46 -7.88
C ALA A 88 -20.65 -23.66 -6.97
N GLU A 89 -21.26 -23.48 -5.81
CA GLU A 89 -21.54 -24.52 -4.83
C GLU A 89 -22.47 -25.60 -5.38
N ASP A 90 -23.55 -25.21 -6.07
CA ASP A 90 -24.49 -26.14 -6.69
C ASP A 90 -23.79 -27.07 -7.69
N ILE A 91 -22.92 -26.53 -8.54
CA ILE A 91 -22.14 -27.33 -9.49
C ILE A 91 -21.18 -28.29 -8.75
N LEU A 92 -20.44 -27.77 -7.77
CA LEU A 92 -19.44 -28.55 -7.03
C LEU A 92 -20.10 -29.64 -6.19
N GLY A 93 -21.25 -29.33 -5.57
CA GLY A 93 -22.06 -30.29 -4.82
C GLY A 93 -22.64 -31.39 -5.71
N LYS A 94 -23.17 -31.05 -6.87
CA LYS A 94 -23.68 -32.03 -7.87
C LYS A 94 -22.56 -32.95 -8.36
N LEU A 95 -21.37 -32.41 -8.62
CA LEU A 95 -20.22 -33.24 -9.00
C LEU A 95 -19.82 -34.20 -7.90
N ASN A 96 -19.82 -33.77 -6.65
CA ASN A 96 -19.49 -34.63 -5.51
C ASN A 96 -20.53 -35.76 -5.32
N THR A 97 -21.81 -35.44 -5.42
CA THR A 97 -22.93 -36.39 -5.25
C THR A 97 -22.97 -37.43 -6.38
N ASN A 98 -22.71 -37.03 -7.61
CA ASN A 98 -22.77 -37.90 -8.79
C ASN A 98 -21.51 -38.78 -8.95
N GLY A 99 -20.49 -38.52 -8.15
CA GLY A 99 -19.20 -39.18 -8.24
C GLY A 99 -18.25 -38.48 -9.22
N ILE A 100 -17.04 -38.24 -8.77
CA ILE A 100 -16.02 -37.52 -9.55
C ILE A 100 -15.13 -38.54 -10.27
N PRO A 101 -14.93 -38.44 -11.59
CA PRO A 101 -14.00 -39.31 -12.30
C PRO A 101 -12.58 -39.22 -11.70
N ARG A 102 -11.89 -40.34 -11.59
CA ARG A 102 -10.55 -40.41 -10.93
C ARG A 102 -9.55 -39.39 -11.47
N LYS A 103 -9.61 -39.09 -12.77
CA LYS A 103 -8.73 -38.10 -13.40
C LYS A 103 -8.99 -36.67 -12.93
N ASN A 104 -10.25 -36.37 -12.57
CA ASN A 104 -10.69 -35.04 -12.18
C ASN A 104 -10.64 -34.78 -10.66
N LEU A 105 -10.40 -35.82 -9.82
CA LEU A 105 -10.37 -35.70 -8.35
C LEU A 105 -9.40 -34.62 -7.87
N ASN A 106 -8.21 -34.56 -8.45
CA ASN A 106 -7.20 -33.60 -8.05
C ASN A 106 -7.58 -32.17 -8.47
N GLN A 107 -8.18 -32.02 -9.66
CA GLN A 107 -8.68 -30.75 -10.14
C GLN A 107 -9.86 -30.28 -9.31
N TYR A 108 -10.77 -31.21 -8.95
CA TYR A 108 -11.89 -30.90 -8.04
C TYR A 108 -11.37 -30.36 -6.70
N ALA A 109 -10.41 -31.05 -6.07
CA ALA A 109 -9.85 -30.59 -4.80
C ALA A 109 -9.25 -29.18 -4.90
N ALA A 110 -8.54 -28.86 -5.99
CA ALA A 110 -7.98 -27.53 -6.21
C ALA A 110 -9.05 -26.45 -6.43
N VAL A 111 -10.09 -26.76 -7.23
CA VAL A 111 -11.18 -25.82 -7.54
C VAL A 111 -12.07 -25.60 -6.31
N TYR A 112 -12.36 -26.67 -5.56
CA TYR A 112 -13.17 -26.57 -4.35
C TYR A 112 -12.44 -25.78 -3.26
N ALA A 113 -11.13 -25.99 -3.11
CA ALA A 113 -10.30 -25.18 -2.21
C ALA A 113 -10.30 -23.70 -2.59
N ASP A 114 -10.19 -23.38 -3.88
CA ASP A 114 -10.24 -22.00 -4.38
C ASP A 114 -11.60 -21.33 -4.10
N TYR A 115 -12.69 -22.07 -4.36
CA TYR A 115 -14.04 -21.63 -4.04
C TYR A 115 -14.20 -21.32 -2.54
N LEU A 116 -13.78 -22.24 -1.67
CA LEU A 116 -13.89 -22.08 -0.21
C LEU A 116 -13.09 -20.88 0.29
N VAL A 117 -11.91 -20.63 -0.26
CA VAL A 117 -11.09 -19.45 0.10
C VAL A 117 -11.78 -18.15 -0.31
N LYS A 118 -12.33 -18.09 -1.52
CA LYS A 118 -13.06 -16.90 -1.99
C LYS A 118 -14.33 -16.64 -1.19
N ASN A 119 -14.98 -17.71 -0.76
CA ASN A 119 -16.14 -17.65 0.14
C ASN A 119 -15.75 -17.49 1.63
N LYS A 120 -14.46 -17.25 1.94
CA LYS A 120 -13.91 -17.04 3.30
C LYS A 120 -14.08 -18.23 4.26
N GLN A 121 -14.35 -19.42 3.74
CA GLN A 121 -14.48 -20.67 4.49
C GLN A 121 -13.11 -21.35 4.63
N TYR A 122 -12.21 -20.71 5.36
CA TYR A 122 -10.79 -21.10 5.42
C TYR A 122 -10.55 -22.46 6.07
N GLU A 123 -11.30 -22.81 7.10
CA GLU A 123 -11.14 -24.10 7.80
C GLU A 123 -11.44 -25.28 6.88
N GLU A 124 -12.54 -25.17 6.13
CA GLU A 124 -12.97 -26.20 5.19
C GLU A 124 -12.04 -26.30 3.98
N ALA A 125 -11.38 -25.22 3.60
CA ALA A 125 -10.43 -25.19 2.47
C ALA A 125 -9.16 -26.04 2.72
N VAL A 126 -8.68 -26.13 3.98
CA VAL A 126 -7.40 -26.77 4.35
C VAL A 126 -7.27 -28.21 3.86
N PRO A 127 -8.22 -29.14 4.08
CA PRO A 127 -8.09 -30.54 3.63
C PRO A 127 -8.03 -30.66 2.11
N TYR A 128 -8.76 -29.81 1.38
CA TYR A 128 -8.74 -29.78 -0.08
C TYR A 128 -7.42 -29.24 -0.62
N PHE A 129 -6.84 -28.18 0.01
CA PHE A 129 -5.49 -27.73 -0.33
C PHE A 129 -4.44 -28.81 -0.10
N LYS A 130 -4.49 -29.52 1.02
CA LYS A 130 -3.55 -30.62 1.28
C LYS A 130 -3.62 -31.70 0.20
N THR A 131 -4.82 -32.05 -0.23
CA THR A 131 -5.06 -33.01 -1.31
C THR A 131 -4.52 -32.50 -2.65
N ALA A 132 -4.84 -31.26 -3.00
CA ALA A 132 -4.39 -30.60 -4.22
C ALA A 132 -2.85 -30.47 -4.28
N ILE A 133 -2.21 -30.04 -3.18
CA ILE A 133 -0.74 -29.92 -3.07
C ILE A 133 -0.04 -31.28 -3.26
N LYS A 134 -0.61 -32.35 -2.69
CA LYS A 134 -0.05 -33.72 -2.83
C LYS A 134 -0.12 -34.21 -4.27
N ALA A 135 -1.19 -33.87 -4.97
CA ALA A 135 -1.46 -34.31 -6.33
C ALA A 135 -0.78 -33.47 -7.40
N GLU A 136 -0.48 -32.20 -7.12
CA GLU A 136 0.08 -31.25 -8.10
C GLU A 136 1.50 -31.66 -8.52
N LYS A 137 1.68 -31.87 -9.82
CA LYS A 137 2.97 -32.28 -10.43
C LYS A 137 3.86 -31.07 -10.73
N ASN A 138 3.25 -29.93 -11.08
CA ASN A 138 4.01 -28.72 -11.39
C ASN A 138 4.58 -28.12 -10.09
N ARG A 139 5.93 -28.13 -9.99
CA ARG A 139 6.64 -27.62 -8.81
C ARG A 139 6.28 -26.16 -8.48
N ARG A 140 6.16 -25.31 -9.50
CA ARG A 140 5.83 -23.88 -9.30
C ARG A 140 4.43 -23.71 -8.72
N GLN A 141 3.45 -24.41 -9.30
CA GLN A 141 2.06 -24.36 -8.84
C GLN A 141 1.92 -24.94 -7.42
N ARG A 142 2.55 -26.06 -7.15
CA ARG A 142 2.59 -26.67 -5.81
C ARG A 142 3.20 -25.72 -4.77
N THR A 143 4.23 -24.95 -5.13
CA THR A 143 4.85 -23.98 -4.24
C THR A 143 3.92 -22.79 -3.96
N ARG A 144 3.20 -22.30 -4.98
CA ARG A 144 2.16 -21.27 -4.80
C ARG A 144 1.02 -21.73 -3.89
N MET A 145 0.54 -22.96 -4.08
CA MET A 145 -0.47 -23.54 -3.21
C MET A 145 0.00 -23.66 -1.75
N LYS A 146 1.27 -24.02 -1.51
CA LYS A 146 1.85 -24.04 -0.17
C LYS A 146 1.94 -22.65 0.45
N TYR A 147 2.27 -21.63 -0.35
CA TYR A 147 2.29 -20.26 0.11
C TYR A 147 0.90 -19.80 0.56
N LEU A 148 -0.12 -20.06 -0.27
CA LEU A 148 -1.51 -19.75 0.04
C LEU A 148 -2.00 -20.52 1.30
N LEU A 149 -1.68 -21.82 1.41
CA LEU A 149 -2.01 -22.58 2.62
C LEU A 149 -1.32 -22.00 3.87
N GLY A 150 -0.10 -21.48 3.74
CA GLY A 150 0.60 -20.77 4.80
C GLY A 150 -0.14 -19.50 5.23
N GLN A 151 -0.69 -18.74 4.29
CA GLN A 151 -1.51 -17.55 4.57
C GLN A 151 -2.83 -17.93 5.26
N ILE A 152 -3.48 -19.00 4.82
CA ILE A 152 -4.71 -19.51 5.46
C ILE A 152 -4.44 -19.91 6.91
N TYR A 153 -3.34 -20.61 7.20
CA TYR A 153 -2.97 -20.93 8.57
C TYR A 153 -2.66 -19.70 9.42
N ALA A 154 -2.04 -18.67 8.82
CA ALA A 154 -1.78 -17.42 9.52
C ALA A 154 -3.09 -16.68 9.89
N GLU A 155 -4.07 -16.66 8.98
CA GLU A 155 -5.39 -16.05 9.22
C GLU A 155 -6.20 -16.80 10.28
N GLN A 156 -5.90 -18.09 10.50
CA GLN A 156 -6.49 -18.92 11.56
C GLN A 156 -5.68 -18.92 12.87
N ASP A 157 -4.70 -18.02 13.03
CA ASP A 157 -3.77 -17.96 14.15
C ASP A 157 -2.96 -19.27 14.39
N GLN A 158 -2.93 -20.16 13.38
CA GLN A 158 -2.15 -21.40 13.43
C GLN A 158 -0.67 -21.14 13.04
N ASN A 159 -0.04 -20.21 13.77
CA ASN A 159 1.26 -19.63 13.46
C ASN A 159 2.38 -20.67 13.23
N GLY A 160 2.38 -21.77 14.00
CA GLY A 160 3.36 -22.85 13.85
C GLY A 160 3.26 -23.57 12.51
N LEU A 161 2.04 -23.84 12.03
CA LEU A 161 1.80 -24.46 10.73
C LEU A 161 2.09 -23.49 9.58
N ALA A 162 1.70 -22.22 9.73
CA ALA A 162 2.02 -21.17 8.78
C ALA A 162 3.53 -21.02 8.59
N TYR A 163 4.28 -20.96 9.70
CA TYR A 163 5.75 -20.89 9.69
C TYR A 163 6.38 -22.06 8.93
N GLN A 164 5.88 -23.28 9.15
CA GLN A 164 6.36 -24.47 8.45
C GLN A 164 6.06 -24.40 6.94
N MET A 165 4.87 -23.94 6.54
CA MET A 165 4.48 -23.82 5.14
C MET A 165 5.36 -22.80 4.42
N PHE A 166 5.53 -21.60 4.97
CA PHE A 166 6.45 -20.60 4.41
C PHE A 166 7.89 -21.12 4.32
N GLY A 167 8.35 -21.85 5.35
CA GLY A 167 9.66 -22.51 5.33
C GLY A 167 9.81 -23.55 4.20
N GLN A 168 8.74 -24.30 3.89
CA GLN A 168 8.72 -25.22 2.75
C GLN A 168 8.74 -24.49 1.39
N VAL A 169 8.08 -23.32 1.30
CA VAL A 169 8.12 -22.46 0.12
C VAL A 169 9.55 -22.00 -0.14
N ILE A 170 10.22 -21.45 0.88
CA ILE A 170 11.61 -20.97 0.78
C ILE A 170 12.55 -22.10 0.34
N LYS A 171 12.45 -23.30 0.95
CA LYS A 171 13.26 -24.47 0.59
C LYS A 171 12.99 -24.99 -0.83
N ALA A 172 11.83 -24.68 -1.41
CA ALA A 172 11.50 -25.07 -2.78
C ALA A 172 12.25 -24.24 -3.84
N ASN A 173 13.03 -23.24 -3.45
CA ASN A 173 13.75 -22.33 -4.35
C ASN A 173 12.84 -21.78 -5.46
N PRO A 174 11.80 -21.00 -5.09
CA PRO A 174 10.87 -20.37 -6.04
C PRO A 174 11.52 -19.15 -6.72
N PRO A 175 10.81 -18.46 -7.64
CA PRO A 175 11.20 -17.11 -8.07
C PRO A 175 11.42 -16.18 -6.89
N TYR A 176 12.31 -15.18 -7.05
CA TYR A 176 12.77 -14.33 -5.96
C TYR A 176 11.63 -13.61 -5.22
N GLU A 177 10.65 -13.12 -5.95
CA GLU A 177 9.50 -12.40 -5.36
C GLU A 177 8.71 -13.29 -4.39
N LEU A 178 8.49 -14.55 -4.77
CA LEU A 178 7.78 -15.50 -3.90
C LEU A 178 8.63 -15.95 -2.71
N GLU A 179 9.95 -16.10 -2.91
CA GLU A 179 10.87 -16.38 -1.80
C GLU A 179 10.91 -15.22 -0.80
N PHE A 180 11.04 -14.01 -1.31
CA PHE A 180 11.06 -12.79 -0.53
C PHE A 180 9.76 -12.64 0.28
N ALA A 181 8.60 -12.70 -0.39
CA ALA A 181 7.30 -12.63 0.26
C ALA A 181 7.12 -13.72 1.35
N ALA A 182 7.57 -14.97 1.06
CA ALA A 182 7.50 -16.04 2.05
C ALA A 182 8.40 -15.78 3.27
N ARG A 183 9.56 -15.13 3.11
CA ARG A 183 10.44 -14.73 4.22
C ARG A 183 9.80 -13.65 5.07
N ILE A 184 9.20 -12.63 4.46
CA ILE A 184 8.49 -11.56 5.18
C ILE A 184 7.32 -12.15 5.97
N ARG A 185 6.42 -12.90 5.31
CA ARG A 185 5.27 -13.54 5.97
C ARG A 185 5.70 -14.51 7.09
N GLN A 186 6.83 -15.18 6.93
CA GLN A 186 7.37 -16.04 7.98
C GLN A 186 7.73 -15.28 9.26
N THR A 187 8.10 -13.99 9.16
CA THR A 187 8.39 -13.15 10.33
C THR A 187 7.14 -12.69 11.07
N GLU A 188 6.02 -12.57 10.38
CA GLU A 188 4.74 -12.18 10.98
C GLU A 188 4.20 -13.27 11.92
N VAL A 189 4.41 -14.53 11.53
CA VAL A 189 3.99 -15.71 12.31
C VAL A 189 5.11 -16.29 13.17
N PHE A 190 6.18 -15.53 13.40
CA PHE A 190 7.34 -16.01 14.14
C PHE A 190 7.09 -15.96 15.64
N THR A 191 6.91 -17.11 16.26
CA THR A 191 6.61 -17.24 17.69
C THR A 191 7.81 -17.66 18.54
N GLY A 192 8.97 -17.91 17.92
CA GLY A 192 10.18 -18.31 18.67
C GLY A 192 11.21 -19.03 17.81
N GLY A 193 12.44 -19.13 18.33
CA GLY A 193 13.53 -19.82 17.68
C GLY A 193 14.86 -19.03 17.71
N ASN A 194 15.71 -19.23 16.69
CA ASN A 194 16.99 -18.52 16.62
C ASN A 194 16.81 -17.11 16.03
N TYR A 195 16.39 -16.16 16.85
CA TYR A 195 16.22 -14.75 16.51
C TYR A 195 17.46 -14.13 15.84
N GLN A 196 18.64 -14.41 16.37
CA GLN A 196 19.90 -13.86 15.85
C GLN A 196 20.14 -14.26 14.39
N LYS A 197 19.80 -15.48 14.03
CA LYS A 197 19.92 -15.96 12.66
C LYS A 197 18.96 -15.24 11.72
N VAL A 198 17.70 -15.03 12.17
CA VAL A 198 16.68 -14.32 11.40
C VAL A 198 17.06 -12.85 11.23
N ILE A 199 17.45 -12.16 12.31
CA ILE A 199 17.91 -10.76 12.27
C ILE A 199 19.09 -10.59 11.32
N LYS A 200 20.15 -11.43 11.43
CA LYS A 200 21.30 -11.37 10.52
C LYS A 200 20.92 -11.60 9.06
N MET A 201 19.95 -12.48 8.80
CA MET A 201 19.43 -12.73 7.46
C MET A 201 18.74 -11.47 6.90
N LEU A 202 17.81 -10.88 7.65
CA LEU A 202 17.10 -9.67 7.26
C LEU A 202 18.02 -8.47 7.08
N GLN A 203 19.02 -8.30 7.97
CA GLN A 203 20.04 -7.25 7.82
C GLN A 203 20.89 -7.42 6.54
N ARG A 204 21.17 -8.65 6.10
CA ARG A 204 21.81 -8.90 4.80
C ARG A 204 20.87 -8.56 3.64
N MET A 205 19.56 -8.86 3.79
CA MET A 205 18.56 -8.47 2.80
C MET A 205 18.46 -6.94 2.68
N ALA A 206 18.51 -6.21 3.79
CA ALA A 206 18.50 -4.74 3.80
C ALA A 206 19.73 -4.11 3.10
N LYS A 207 20.87 -4.78 3.14
CA LYS A 207 22.11 -4.33 2.48
C LYS A 207 22.22 -4.73 1.01
N SER A 208 21.30 -5.51 0.50
CA SER A 208 21.33 -6.01 -0.88
C SER A 208 20.68 -5.01 -1.83
N ASP A 209 21.40 -4.61 -2.87
CA ASP A 209 20.89 -3.70 -3.92
C ASP A 209 19.62 -4.18 -4.60
N LYS A 210 19.37 -5.50 -4.59
CA LYS A 210 18.15 -6.10 -5.14
C LYS A 210 16.88 -5.71 -4.38
N ASN A 211 17.02 -5.24 -3.14
CA ASN A 211 15.90 -4.94 -2.25
C ASN A 211 15.74 -3.43 -1.98
N LYS A 212 16.39 -2.57 -2.77
CA LYS A 212 16.30 -1.11 -2.57
C LYS A 212 14.85 -0.62 -2.56
N ASP A 213 14.01 -1.18 -3.43
CA ASP A 213 12.61 -0.81 -3.55
C ASP A 213 11.68 -1.57 -2.59
N LEU A 214 12.24 -2.46 -1.75
CA LEU A 214 11.53 -3.33 -0.81
C LEU A 214 12.06 -3.18 0.62
N LEU A 215 12.75 -2.08 0.91
CA LEU A 215 13.36 -1.85 2.23
C LEU A 215 12.32 -1.68 3.33
N ASP A 216 11.17 -1.09 3.02
CA ASP A 216 10.02 -0.99 3.92
C ASP A 216 9.58 -2.37 4.43
N GLN A 217 9.43 -3.35 3.54
CA GLN A 217 9.08 -4.72 3.92
C GLN A 217 10.17 -5.40 4.74
N VAL A 218 11.45 -5.16 4.43
CA VAL A 218 12.57 -5.76 5.19
C VAL A 218 12.65 -5.19 6.60
N TYR A 219 12.50 -3.87 6.75
CA TYR A 219 12.49 -3.23 8.06
C TYR A 219 11.22 -3.55 8.85
N TYR A 220 10.07 -3.68 8.18
CA TYR A 220 8.85 -4.24 8.77
C TYR A 220 9.10 -5.63 9.37
N ALA A 221 9.72 -6.51 8.60
CA ALA A 221 10.05 -7.86 9.07
C ALA A 221 11.02 -7.85 10.28
N LEU A 222 12.01 -6.95 10.28
CA LEU A 222 12.91 -6.75 11.43
C LEU A 222 12.12 -6.28 12.66
N GLY A 223 11.22 -5.32 12.50
CA GLY A 223 10.31 -4.86 13.54
C GLY A 223 9.50 -6.00 14.15
N ASN A 224 8.89 -6.85 13.31
CA ASN A 224 8.12 -8.03 13.76
C ASN A 224 8.97 -9.00 14.58
N VAL A 225 10.22 -9.26 14.17
CA VAL A 225 11.13 -10.15 14.93
C VAL A 225 11.51 -9.53 16.28
N TYR A 226 11.70 -8.21 16.36
CA TYR A 226 11.94 -7.54 17.65
C TYR A 226 10.67 -7.53 18.52
N MET A 227 9.48 -7.33 17.93
CA MET A 227 8.21 -7.43 18.66
C MET A 227 7.98 -8.82 19.26
N SER A 228 8.29 -9.89 18.53
CA SER A 228 8.18 -11.26 19.06
C SER A 228 9.15 -11.56 20.23
N ARG A 229 10.09 -10.65 20.52
CA ARG A 229 10.99 -10.67 21.68
C ARG A 229 10.61 -9.65 22.75
N GLU A 230 9.48 -8.97 22.58
CA GLU A 230 9.05 -7.87 23.45
C GLU A 230 10.03 -6.67 23.45
N ASP A 231 10.95 -6.61 22.48
CA ASP A 231 11.89 -5.51 22.30
C ASP A 231 11.25 -4.38 21.51
N THR A 232 10.34 -3.68 22.16
CA THR A 232 9.54 -2.61 21.54
C THR A 232 10.40 -1.42 21.07
N VAL A 233 11.53 -1.16 21.72
CA VAL A 233 12.43 -0.04 21.36
C VAL A 233 13.07 -0.29 20.00
N ASN A 234 13.66 -1.47 19.80
CA ASN A 234 14.23 -1.82 18.51
C ASN A 234 13.18 -2.07 17.44
N ALA A 235 11.97 -2.54 17.82
CA ALA A 235 10.85 -2.68 16.90
C ALA A 235 10.44 -1.32 16.31
N ILE A 236 10.21 -0.30 17.16
CA ILE A 236 9.89 1.06 16.74
C ILE A 236 10.95 1.60 15.79
N LYS A 237 12.23 1.55 16.16
CA LYS A 237 13.32 2.03 15.29
C LYS A 237 13.32 1.38 13.91
N ASN A 238 13.01 0.08 13.83
CA ASN A 238 12.97 -0.59 12.54
C ASN A 238 11.72 -0.23 11.73
N TYR A 239 10.56 -0.08 12.37
CA TYR A 239 9.37 0.40 11.66
C TYR A 239 9.54 1.84 11.16
N GLU A 240 10.18 2.73 11.95
CA GLU A 240 10.53 4.10 11.53
C GLU A 240 11.45 4.08 10.30
N LEU A 241 12.49 3.23 10.32
CA LEU A 241 13.34 3.02 9.15
C LEU A 241 12.55 2.46 7.94
N GLY A 242 11.54 1.62 8.18
CA GLY A 242 10.65 1.14 7.13
C GLY A 242 9.89 2.28 6.47
N VAL A 243 9.34 3.19 7.26
CA VAL A 243 8.64 4.38 6.75
C VAL A 243 9.59 5.33 6.02
N GLU A 244 10.78 5.61 6.61
CA GLU A 244 11.79 6.51 6.04
C GLU A 244 12.38 6.01 4.72
N LYS A 245 12.67 4.70 4.63
CA LYS A 245 13.33 4.08 3.46
C LYS A 245 12.35 3.62 2.39
N SER A 246 11.04 3.75 2.62
CA SER A 246 10.04 3.41 1.60
C SER A 246 10.14 4.34 0.42
N THR A 247 10.20 3.74 -0.77
CA THR A 247 10.28 4.47 -2.05
C THR A 247 8.90 4.80 -2.63
N GLN A 248 7.84 4.20 -2.08
CA GLN A 248 6.47 4.34 -2.55
C GLN A 248 5.51 4.59 -1.38
N ASN A 249 4.56 5.50 -1.56
CA ASN A 249 3.44 5.67 -0.62
C ASN A 249 2.38 4.60 -0.88
N GLY A 250 2.72 3.35 -0.59
CA GLY A 250 1.88 2.18 -0.82
C GLY A 250 1.52 1.44 0.46
N LEU A 251 0.90 0.29 0.27
CA LEU A 251 0.42 -0.57 1.36
C LEU A 251 1.52 -0.96 2.36
N ASP A 252 2.74 -1.25 1.89
CA ASP A 252 3.83 -1.72 2.76
C ASP A 252 4.29 -0.63 3.73
N LYS A 253 4.39 0.63 3.26
CA LYS A 253 4.64 1.80 4.12
C LYS A 253 3.51 2.01 5.12
N ALA A 254 2.26 1.94 4.65
CA ALA A 254 1.09 2.10 5.50
C ALA A 254 1.02 1.04 6.62
N ILE A 255 1.40 -0.21 6.34
CA ILE A 255 1.48 -1.27 7.36
C ILE A 255 2.52 -0.92 8.43
N CYS A 256 3.70 -0.40 8.05
CA CYS A 256 4.70 0.08 9.01
C CYS A 256 4.14 1.20 9.88
N GLN A 257 3.45 2.16 9.27
CA GLN A 257 2.81 3.28 9.97
C GLN A 257 1.70 2.81 10.93
N ILE A 258 0.87 1.85 10.53
CA ILE A 258 -0.15 1.26 11.43
C ILE A 258 0.53 0.63 12.66
N LYS A 259 1.61 -0.15 12.46
CA LYS A 259 2.35 -0.76 13.57
C LYS A 259 2.99 0.28 14.50
N LEU A 260 3.54 1.36 13.93
CA LEU A 260 4.05 2.49 14.73
C LEU A 260 2.94 3.20 15.49
N GLY A 261 1.84 3.51 14.82
CA GLY A 261 0.66 4.12 15.44
C GLY A 261 0.14 3.29 16.62
N ASP A 262 0.00 1.97 16.44
CA ASP A 262 -0.43 1.05 17.49
C ASP A 262 0.55 1.05 18.68
N LEU A 263 1.86 1.03 18.43
CA LEU A 263 2.87 1.03 19.49
C LEU A 263 2.95 2.36 20.24
N TYR A 264 2.86 3.49 19.54
CA TYR A 264 2.83 4.80 20.17
C TYR A 264 1.52 5.02 20.93
N PHE A 265 0.40 4.53 20.38
CA PHE A 265 -0.89 4.58 21.06
C PHE A 265 -0.86 3.78 22.38
N GLN A 266 -0.30 2.56 22.39
CA GLN A 266 -0.11 1.76 23.60
C GLN A 266 0.80 2.42 24.64
N LYS A 267 1.77 3.23 24.17
CA LYS A 267 2.65 4.03 25.04
C LYS A 267 2.03 5.36 25.50
N ARG A 268 0.80 5.63 25.10
CA ARG A 268 0.11 6.91 25.35
C ARG A 268 0.82 8.13 24.72
N ASP A 269 1.69 7.90 23.72
CA ASP A 269 2.34 8.95 22.93
C ASP A 269 1.44 9.30 21.73
N TYR A 270 0.36 10.00 21.98
CA TYR A 270 -0.67 10.29 20.98
C TYR A 270 -0.17 11.25 19.90
N VAL A 271 0.73 12.15 20.26
CA VAL A 271 1.35 13.11 19.34
C VAL A 271 2.12 12.38 18.23
N LYS A 272 2.80 11.26 18.58
CA LYS A 272 3.47 10.43 17.58
C LYS A 272 2.55 9.39 16.93
N ALA A 273 1.51 8.95 17.62
CA ALA A 273 0.55 7.98 17.06
C ALA A 273 -0.27 8.58 15.91
N GLN A 274 -0.74 9.83 16.08
CA GLN A 274 -1.61 10.52 15.13
C GLN A 274 -1.03 10.60 13.71
N PRO A 275 0.19 11.14 13.45
CA PRO A 275 0.72 11.25 12.10
C PRO A 275 0.97 9.90 11.44
N ASN A 276 1.19 8.85 12.23
CA ASN A 276 1.34 7.50 11.72
C ASN A 276 -0.01 6.92 11.24
N PHE A 277 -1.09 7.06 12.00
CA PHE A 277 -2.41 6.61 11.53
C PHE A 277 -2.92 7.45 10.36
N SER A 278 -2.78 8.77 10.41
CA SER A 278 -3.17 9.67 9.32
C SER A 278 -2.39 9.38 8.04
N GLY A 279 -1.07 9.19 8.15
CA GLY A 279 -0.21 8.82 7.01
C GLY A 279 -0.57 7.46 6.40
N ALA A 280 -0.94 6.48 7.24
CA ALA A 280 -1.32 5.15 6.79
C ALA A 280 -2.58 5.15 5.91
N LEU A 281 -3.55 6.03 6.17
CA LEU A 281 -4.80 6.12 5.40
C LEU A 281 -4.56 6.43 3.93
N SER A 282 -3.48 7.12 3.59
CA SER A 282 -3.12 7.41 2.20
C SER A 282 -2.66 6.16 1.42
N GLY A 283 -2.18 5.13 2.11
CA GLY A 283 -1.62 3.91 1.52
C GLY A 283 -2.53 2.68 1.57
N ILE A 284 -3.67 2.75 2.30
CA ILE A 284 -4.63 1.65 2.42
C ILE A 284 -5.93 1.95 1.69
N GLN A 285 -6.57 0.92 1.14
CA GLN A 285 -7.90 1.02 0.51
C GLN A 285 -8.99 0.73 1.54
N LYS A 286 -10.23 1.12 1.25
CA LYS A 286 -11.39 0.93 2.15
C LYS A 286 -11.68 -0.54 2.48
N GLU A 287 -11.31 -1.44 1.57
CA GLU A 287 -11.43 -2.89 1.70
C GLU A 287 -10.37 -3.50 2.62
N TYR A 288 -9.38 -2.71 3.03
CA TYR A 288 -8.34 -3.21 3.95
C TYR A 288 -8.93 -3.52 5.32
N LYS A 289 -8.55 -4.68 5.88
CA LYS A 289 -9.09 -5.23 7.14
C LYS A 289 -9.19 -4.22 8.28
N ASP A 290 -8.16 -3.39 8.45
CA ASP A 290 -8.05 -2.44 9.57
C ASP A 290 -8.45 -1.00 9.18
N TYR A 291 -8.98 -0.77 7.97
CA TYR A 291 -9.27 0.59 7.48
C TYR A 291 -10.20 1.35 8.41
N GLU A 292 -11.33 0.75 8.81
CA GLU A 292 -12.32 1.40 9.68
C GLU A 292 -11.73 1.74 11.06
N ARG A 293 -10.96 0.81 11.64
CA ARG A 293 -10.27 1.03 12.92
C ARG A 293 -9.27 2.18 12.82
N VAL A 294 -8.40 2.15 11.81
CA VAL A 294 -7.37 3.18 11.61
C VAL A 294 -7.99 4.54 11.31
N SER A 295 -9.03 4.59 10.48
CA SER A 295 -9.75 5.82 10.15
C SER A 295 -10.42 6.43 11.39
N LYS A 296 -11.07 5.60 12.21
CA LYS A 296 -11.71 6.06 13.47
C LYS A 296 -10.66 6.59 14.45
N LEU A 297 -9.55 5.86 14.64
CA LEU A 297 -8.48 6.28 15.55
C LEU A 297 -7.79 7.56 15.06
N SER A 298 -7.52 7.68 13.76
CA SER A 298 -6.94 8.90 13.21
C SER A 298 -7.83 10.12 13.50
N ALA A 299 -9.14 10.03 13.22
CA ALA A 299 -10.07 11.13 13.45
C ALA A 299 -10.17 11.52 14.94
N ILE A 300 -10.15 10.54 15.86
CA ILE A 300 -10.16 10.81 17.30
C ILE A 300 -8.86 11.48 17.74
N LEU A 301 -7.73 10.99 17.23
CA LEU A 301 -6.42 11.53 17.59
C LEU A 301 -6.18 12.92 16.98
N ASP A 302 -6.73 13.21 15.81
CA ASP A 302 -6.68 14.56 15.21
C ASP A 302 -7.30 15.61 16.15
N GLU A 303 -8.40 15.27 16.82
CA GLU A 303 -9.00 16.15 17.82
C GLU A 303 -8.21 16.17 19.13
N LEU A 304 -7.77 15.00 19.61
CA LEU A 304 -7.07 14.87 20.90
C LEU A 304 -5.73 15.60 20.91
N VAL A 305 -4.93 15.43 19.85
CA VAL A 305 -3.56 15.96 19.79
C VAL A 305 -3.55 17.48 19.88
N VAL A 306 -4.52 18.16 19.31
CA VAL A 306 -4.65 19.62 19.42
C VAL A 306 -4.70 20.07 20.90
N HIS A 307 -5.45 19.37 21.73
CA HIS A 307 -5.57 19.70 23.16
C HIS A 307 -4.32 19.28 23.95
N VAL A 308 -3.76 18.10 23.63
CA VAL A 308 -2.51 17.61 24.25
C VAL A 308 -1.36 18.57 23.97
N GLU A 309 -1.17 18.98 22.72
CA GLU A 309 -0.13 19.93 22.32
C GLU A 309 -0.35 21.30 22.92
N ALA A 310 -1.60 21.79 22.98
CA ALA A 310 -1.92 23.06 23.62
C ALA A 310 -1.54 23.06 25.10
N VAL A 311 -1.92 22.01 25.85
CA VAL A 311 -1.56 21.89 27.29
C VAL A 311 -0.05 21.79 27.46
N HIS A 312 0.64 20.94 26.68
CA HIS A 312 2.10 20.80 26.75
C HIS A 312 2.84 22.09 26.39
N LEU A 313 2.37 22.82 25.39
CA LEU A 313 2.94 24.10 24.99
C LEU A 313 2.80 25.12 26.11
N GLN A 314 1.59 25.29 26.68
CA GLN A 314 1.34 26.26 27.74
C GLN A 314 2.12 25.90 29.01
N ASP A 315 2.20 24.63 29.40
CA ASP A 315 3.00 24.18 30.54
C ASP A 315 4.50 24.46 30.33
N SER A 316 4.99 24.25 29.12
CA SER A 316 6.38 24.56 28.76
C SER A 316 6.66 26.06 28.82
N LEU A 317 5.77 26.89 28.29
CA LEU A 317 5.86 28.35 28.32
C LEU A 317 5.82 28.88 29.75
N GLN A 318 4.89 28.39 30.59
CA GLN A 318 4.84 28.78 32.01
C GLN A 318 6.07 28.34 32.79
N THR A 319 6.63 27.17 32.47
CA THR A 319 7.87 26.67 33.09
C THR A 319 9.05 27.56 32.72
N LEU A 320 9.17 27.92 31.44
CA LEU A 320 10.20 28.85 30.97
C LEU A 320 10.04 30.24 31.55
N ALA A 321 8.81 30.73 31.70
CA ALA A 321 8.54 32.03 32.31
C ALA A 321 8.98 32.11 33.78
N LYS A 322 8.88 31.01 34.51
CA LYS A 322 9.30 30.90 35.94
C LYS A 322 10.80 30.74 36.12
N MET A 323 11.57 30.39 35.08
CA MET A 323 13.02 30.21 35.14
C MET A 323 13.77 31.55 35.30
N PRO A 324 14.94 31.59 35.96
CA PRO A 324 15.82 32.74 35.90
C PRO A 324 16.18 33.12 34.47
N GLU A 325 16.34 34.41 34.20
CA GLU A 325 16.56 34.91 32.85
C GLU A 325 17.73 34.24 32.12
N SER A 326 18.85 34.00 32.82
CA SER A 326 20.03 33.35 32.26
C SER A 326 19.78 31.90 31.86
N GLU A 327 18.98 31.14 32.61
CA GLU A 327 18.65 29.75 32.29
C GLU A 327 17.63 29.70 31.19
N ARG A 328 16.62 30.58 31.20
CA ARG A 328 15.63 30.73 30.17
C ARG A 328 16.24 31.02 28.79
N LEU A 329 17.17 31.99 28.74
CA LEU A 329 17.87 32.32 27.50
C LEU A 329 18.72 31.16 26.99
N ALA A 330 19.36 30.41 27.89
CA ALA A 330 20.15 29.23 27.51
C ALA A 330 19.26 28.08 26.93
N VAL A 331 18.02 27.93 27.39
CA VAL A 331 17.08 26.98 26.84
C VAL A 331 16.56 27.47 25.45
N ILE A 332 16.23 28.74 25.33
CA ILE A 332 15.82 29.35 24.07
C ILE A 332 16.91 29.23 23.01
N ASP A 333 18.17 29.50 23.38
CA ASP A 333 19.31 29.34 22.47
C ASP A 333 19.46 27.91 21.95
N LYS A 334 19.25 26.91 22.79
CA LYS A 334 19.26 25.49 22.39
C LYS A 334 18.10 25.18 21.40
N ILE A 335 16.92 25.72 21.63
CA ILE A 335 15.76 25.54 20.73
C ILE A 335 16.08 26.18 19.37
N ILE A 336 16.64 27.40 19.37
CA ILE A 336 17.05 28.10 18.14
C ILE A 336 18.13 27.31 17.39
N GLU A 337 19.11 26.76 18.09
CA GLU A 337 20.15 25.92 17.51
C GLU A 337 19.55 24.65 16.87
N GLN A 338 18.59 24.05 17.55
CA GLN A 338 17.90 22.88 17.02
C GLN A 338 17.06 23.20 15.79
N VAL A 339 16.30 24.30 15.79
CA VAL A 339 15.52 24.76 14.64
C VAL A 339 16.44 25.06 13.45
N LYS A 340 17.57 25.71 13.66
CA LYS A 340 18.58 25.97 12.61
C LYS A 340 19.12 24.66 12.03
N LYS A 341 19.43 23.69 12.90
CA LYS A 341 19.94 22.39 12.47
C LYS A 341 18.90 21.60 11.67
N GLU A 342 17.65 21.57 12.12
CA GLU A 342 16.55 20.90 11.42
C GLU A 342 16.29 21.54 10.04
N GLU A 343 16.40 22.86 9.95
CA GLU A 343 16.27 23.58 8.68
C GLU A 343 17.46 23.30 7.74
N GLU A 344 18.68 23.23 8.26
CA GLU A 344 19.85 22.85 7.46
C GLU A 344 19.74 21.40 6.97
N GLU A 345 19.29 20.49 7.82
CA GLU A 345 19.05 19.09 7.45
C GLU A 345 17.93 18.98 6.38
N ALA A 346 16.84 19.74 6.55
CA ALA A 346 15.77 19.82 5.57
C ALA A 346 16.23 20.41 4.23
N LYS A 347 17.04 21.46 4.25
CA LYS A 347 17.63 22.04 3.03
C LYS A 347 18.58 21.05 2.35
N ALA A 348 19.45 20.40 3.12
CA ALA A 348 20.38 19.40 2.59
C ALA A 348 19.63 18.19 1.99
N LEU A 349 18.50 17.80 2.60
CA LEU A 349 17.63 16.74 2.06
C LEU A 349 16.97 17.18 0.76
N ALA A 350 16.41 18.40 0.73
CA ALA A 350 15.77 18.95 -0.46
C ALA A 350 16.78 19.14 -1.62
N GLU A 351 17.99 19.61 -1.33
CA GLU A 351 19.07 19.72 -2.32
C GLU A 351 19.48 18.34 -2.86
N LYS A 352 19.57 17.33 -1.97
CA LYS A 352 19.88 15.97 -2.36
C LYS A 352 18.79 15.36 -3.23
N GLU A 353 17.52 15.56 -2.88
CA GLU A 353 16.39 15.13 -3.69
C GLU A 353 16.35 15.84 -5.04
N ALA A 354 16.58 17.15 -5.07
CA ALA A 354 16.70 17.93 -6.30
C ALA A 354 17.87 17.44 -7.17
N TYR A 355 19.03 17.15 -6.56
CA TYR A 355 20.19 16.60 -7.26
C TYR A 355 19.89 15.21 -7.85
N LEU A 356 19.25 14.32 -7.08
CA LEU A 356 18.85 13.00 -7.56
C LEU A 356 17.84 13.10 -8.70
N ALA A 357 16.85 13.98 -8.57
CA ALA A 357 15.87 14.23 -9.63
C ALA A 357 16.54 14.83 -10.90
N GLU A 358 17.55 15.66 -10.73
CA GLU A 358 18.32 16.21 -11.86
C GLU A 358 19.21 15.14 -12.52
N GLN A 359 19.81 14.24 -11.75
CA GLN A 359 20.60 13.11 -12.28
C GLN A 359 19.71 12.11 -13.01
N GLU A 360 18.53 11.79 -12.48
CA GLU A 360 17.53 10.97 -13.17
C GLU A 360 17.06 11.64 -14.48
N ALA A 361 16.88 12.95 -14.47
CA ALA A 361 16.50 13.71 -15.65
C ALA A 361 17.61 13.79 -16.71
N LYS A 362 18.88 13.76 -16.30
CA LYS A 362 20.05 13.81 -17.20
C LYS A 362 20.42 12.45 -17.80
N GLY A 363 19.82 11.34 -17.35
CA GLY A 363 20.01 10.02 -17.94
C GLY A 363 21.44 9.48 -17.87
N THR A 364 22.23 9.92 -16.88
CA THR A 364 23.56 9.37 -16.63
C THR A 364 23.44 8.04 -15.87
N GLY A 365 22.84 7.07 -16.54
CA GLY A 365 23.05 5.66 -16.17
C GLY A 365 24.52 5.34 -16.39
N ILE A 366 25.18 4.87 -15.35
CA ILE A 366 26.54 4.36 -15.40
C ILE A 366 26.57 3.24 -16.46
N ASP A 367 27.17 3.54 -17.62
CA ASP A 367 27.50 2.56 -18.64
C ASP A 367 28.35 1.46 -18.01
N ARG A 368 27.79 0.28 -17.83
CA ARG A 368 28.57 -0.96 -17.68
C ARG A 368 29.07 -1.34 -19.07
N PRO A 369 30.39 -1.42 -19.29
CA PRO A 369 30.92 -1.88 -20.56
C PRO A 369 30.66 -3.38 -20.69
N GLY A 370 29.94 -3.76 -21.72
CA GLY A 370 29.92 -5.11 -22.27
C GLY A 370 28.58 -5.84 -22.19
N THR A 371 27.72 -5.61 -23.15
CA THR A 371 27.10 -6.61 -24.04
C THR A 371 26.26 -5.91 -25.10
N GLU A 372 26.74 -5.91 -26.32
CA GLU A 372 25.97 -5.56 -27.52
C GLU A 372 24.86 -6.60 -27.73
N THR A 373 23.63 -6.19 -27.58
CA THR A 373 22.51 -6.73 -28.38
C THR A 373 21.45 -5.64 -28.46
N GLY A 374 21.25 -5.10 -29.66
CA GLY A 374 20.22 -4.14 -29.97
C GLY A 374 18.83 -4.70 -29.72
N GLY A 375 18.16 -4.15 -28.74
CA GLY A 375 16.77 -4.36 -28.44
C GLY A 375 16.21 -3.10 -27.80
N ILE A 376 15.19 -2.53 -28.41
CA ILE A 376 14.42 -1.41 -27.89
C ILE A 376 13.84 -1.84 -26.55
N THR A 377 14.45 -1.43 -25.44
CA THR A 377 13.89 -1.60 -24.10
C THR A 377 12.80 -0.56 -23.88
N LEU A 378 11.56 -1.01 -24.01
CA LEU A 378 10.41 -0.34 -23.39
C LEU A 378 10.58 -0.43 -21.86
N PRO A 379 10.37 0.64 -21.10
CA PRO A 379 10.40 0.57 -19.64
C PRO A 379 9.26 -0.34 -19.16
N THR A 380 9.62 -1.50 -18.60
CA THR A 380 8.70 -2.38 -17.90
C THR A 380 8.34 -1.73 -16.56
N THR A 381 7.25 -1.00 -16.53
CA THR A 381 6.58 -0.64 -15.28
C THR A 381 5.88 -1.89 -14.75
N SER A 382 6.39 -2.41 -13.66
CA SER A 382 5.73 -3.41 -12.84
C SER A 382 4.43 -2.84 -12.26
N GLY A 383 3.32 -3.49 -12.55
CA GLY A 383 2.05 -3.28 -11.86
C GLY A 383 0.92 -2.71 -12.72
N GLY A 384 0.06 -3.60 -13.20
CA GLY A 384 -1.22 -3.27 -13.80
C GLY A 384 -1.25 -3.35 -15.32
N SER A 385 -1.95 -4.36 -15.84
CA SER A 385 -2.26 -4.55 -17.26
C SER A 385 -3.27 -3.50 -17.75
N GLY A 386 -2.85 -2.25 -17.86
CA GLY A 386 -3.62 -1.17 -18.45
C GLY A 386 -2.73 -0.37 -19.40
N PHE A 387 -3.26 -0.06 -20.59
CA PHE A 387 -2.62 0.85 -21.51
C PHE A 387 -2.27 2.15 -20.76
N TYR A 388 -1.07 2.73 -20.99
CA TYR A 388 -0.51 3.84 -20.20
C TYR A 388 -1.46 5.04 -20.01
N PHE A 389 -2.41 5.26 -20.90
CA PHE A 389 -3.44 6.29 -20.77
C PHE A 389 -4.39 6.10 -19.57
N TYR A 390 -4.53 4.87 -19.08
CA TYR A 390 -5.37 4.58 -17.91
C TYR A 390 -4.59 4.65 -16.59
N ASN A 391 -3.27 4.95 -16.66
CA ASN A 391 -2.45 5.17 -15.48
C ASN A 391 -2.28 6.69 -15.24
N PRO A 392 -2.99 7.30 -14.28
CA PRO A 392 -2.94 8.74 -14.02
C PRO A 392 -1.54 9.23 -13.68
N GLN A 393 -0.73 8.39 -13.05
CA GLN A 393 0.64 8.71 -12.65
C GLN A 393 1.58 8.73 -13.86
N ALA A 394 1.46 7.77 -14.76
CA ALA A 394 2.23 7.75 -16.01
C ALA A 394 1.83 8.93 -16.93
N VAL A 395 0.55 9.28 -16.97
CA VAL A 395 0.06 10.45 -17.72
C VAL A 395 0.59 11.75 -17.12
N SER A 396 0.60 11.90 -15.80
CA SER A 396 1.12 13.08 -15.09
C SER A 396 2.62 13.25 -15.31
N GLN A 397 3.40 12.18 -15.15
CA GLN A 397 4.84 12.18 -15.43
C GLN A 397 5.14 12.48 -16.91
N GLY A 398 4.36 11.89 -17.81
CA GLY A 398 4.44 12.13 -19.25
C GLY A 398 4.17 13.60 -19.61
N LYS A 399 3.15 14.21 -19.00
CA LYS A 399 2.85 15.65 -19.16
C LYS A 399 4.00 16.53 -18.65
N ALA A 400 4.55 16.22 -17.48
CA ALA A 400 5.67 16.96 -16.91
C ALA A 400 6.93 16.85 -17.78
N ALA A 401 7.25 15.65 -18.27
CA ALA A 401 8.35 15.41 -19.19
C ALA A 401 8.15 16.11 -20.55
N PHE A 402 6.92 16.11 -21.06
CA PHE A 402 6.56 16.81 -22.27
C PHE A 402 6.72 18.33 -22.13
N GLN A 403 6.21 18.91 -21.03
CA GLN A 403 6.33 20.35 -20.76
C GLN A 403 7.78 20.80 -20.59
N ARG A 404 8.65 19.99 -19.96
CA ARG A 404 10.09 20.30 -19.85
C ARG A 404 10.79 20.30 -21.21
N LYS A 405 10.45 19.33 -22.07
CA LYS A 405 11.13 19.17 -23.37
C LYS A 405 10.59 20.12 -24.45
N TRP A 406 9.30 20.44 -24.41
CA TRP A 406 8.59 21.12 -25.48
C TRP A 406 7.94 22.45 -25.06
N GLY A 407 7.97 22.82 -23.78
CA GLY A 407 7.32 23.99 -23.21
C GLY A 407 5.79 23.88 -23.16
N ARG A 408 5.13 24.99 -22.83
CA ARG A 408 3.65 25.09 -22.84
C ARG A 408 3.18 25.27 -24.28
N ARG A 409 2.95 24.19 -24.98
CA ARG A 409 2.42 24.21 -26.34
C ARG A 409 0.99 23.74 -26.35
N ALA A 410 0.13 24.44 -27.06
CA ALA A 410 -1.25 24.04 -27.32
C ALA A 410 -1.28 22.82 -28.24
N LEU A 411 -2.35 22.00 -28.11
CA LEU A 411 -2.60 20.86 -28.98
C LEU A 411 -3.13 21.43 -30.34
N GLU A 412 -2.20 21.66 -31.28
CA GLU A 412 -2.47 22.18 -32.60
C GLU A 412 -1.78 21.31 -33.64
N ASP A 413 -2.23 21.35 -34.87
CA ASP A 413 -1.54 20.72 -35.97
C ASP A 413 -0.14 21.29 -36.13
N ASP A 414 0.85 20.47 -36.50
CA ASP A 414 2.26 20.83 -36.60
C ASP A 414 2.94 21.39 -35.35
N TRP A 415 2.41 21.05 -34.14
CA TRP A 415 2.94 21.49 -32.83
C TRP A 415 4.47 21.22 -32.63
N ARG A 416 5.07 20.32 -33.41
CA ARG A 416 6.51 19.99 -33.36
C ARG A 416 7.38 21.03 -34.07
N ARG A 417 6.80 21.86 -34.95
CA ARG A 417 7.57 22.86 -35.71
C ARG A 417 7.78 24.11 -34.89
N ARG A 418 9.04 24.56 -34.82
CA ARG A 418 9.44 25.76 -34.03
C ARG A 418 9.09 27.07 -34.72
N LYS A 419 8.91 27.07 -36.06
CA LYS A 419 8.50 28.23 -36.86
C LYS A 419 7.26 27.89 -37.64
N LYS A 420 6.14 28.44 -37.20
CA LYS A 420 4.88 28.49 -37.94
C LYS A 420 4.77 29.81 -38.71
N GLU A 421 5.82 30.20 -39.42
CA GLU A 421 5.70 31.35 -40.27
C GLU A 421 5.26 30.90 -41.66
N MET A 422 4.19 31.53 -42.10
CA MET A 422 3.54 31.52 -43.42
C MET A 422 2.60 30.37 -43.72
N SER A 423 1.38 30.48 -43.21
CA SER A 423 0.19 30.53 -44.07
C SER A 423 -1.04 30.65 -43.17
N THR A 424 -1.51 31.82 -42.99
CA THR A 424 -2.90 32.26 -43.14
C THR A 424 -2.98 33.72 -42.76
N PHE A 425 -3.13 34.51 -43.79
CA PHE A 425 -3.73 35.82 -43.75
C PHE A 425 -5.20 35.68 -43.32
N ASN A 426 -5.63 36.63 -42.48
CA ASN A 426 -7.02 36.95 -42.09
C ASN A 426 -7.57 36.15 -40.88
N GLU A 427 -7.95 36.82 -39.89
CA GLU A 427 -8.94 37.80 -39.52
C GLU A 427 -9.02 38.00 -38.00
N ASN A 428 -8.99 39.26 -37.66
CA ASN A 428 -9.66 40.02 -36.60
C ASN A 428 -9.21 39.81 -35.15
N MET A 429 -8.50 40.77 -34.66
CA MET A 429 -8.86 42.07 -34.03
C MET A 429 -9.74 41.94 -32.78
N ALA A 430 -9.21 42.59 -31.77
CA ALA A 430 -9.76 43.09 -30.52
C ALA A 430 -9.60 42.11 -29.34
N ASP A 431 -9.05 42.46 -28.22
CA ASP A 431 -9.00 43.72 -27.49
C ASP A 431 -7.81 43.71 -26.52
N GLU A 432 -7.01 44.70 -26.50
CA GLU A 432 -6.52 45.60 -25.50
C GLU A 432 -6.70 45.15 -24.04
N THR A 433 -5.82 45.37 -23.12
CA THR A 433 -4.69 46.22 -22.75
C THR A 433 -4.23 45.75 -21.39
N GLU A 434 -3.13 45.95 -21.04
CA GLU A 434 -2.14 46.81 -20.39
C GLU A 434 -1.43 46.01 -19.31
N ASP A 435 -0.28 46.23 -18.85
CA ASP A 435 0.91 46.99 -19.23
C ASP A 435 2.05 46.51 -18.34
N ALA A 436 3.21 46.55 -18.85
CA ALA A 436 4.44 46.30 -18.15
C ALA A 436 4.85 47.54 -17.34
N SER A 437 5.55 47.33 -16.24
CA SER A 437 6.70 48.21 -15.99
C SER A 437 7.68 47.60 -14.99
N GLU A 438 8.87 47.37 -15.47
CA GLU A 438 10.11 47.39 -14.72
C GLU A 438 10.36 48.79 -14.14
N GLY A 439 11.05 48.85 -13.02
CA GLY A 439 11.57 50.07 -12.43
C GLY A 439 12.35 49.77 -11.18
N GLU A 440 13.55 49.46 -11.32
CA GLU A 440 14.83 50.07 -10.90
C GLU A 440 14.87 50.79 -9.55
N VAL A 441 15.71 50.18 -8.70
CA VAL A 441 16.75 50.71 -7.80
C VAL A 441 16.71 52.20 -7.45
N GLY A 442 16.68 52.44 -6.16
CA GLY A 442 16.98 53.75 -5.58
C GLY A 442 17.42 53.62 -4.12
N GLU A 443 18.70 53.47 -3.96
CA GLU A 443 19.47 53.71 -2.72
C GLU A 443 19.37 55.16 -2.33
N LEU A 444 18.94 55.51 -1.14
CA LEU A 444 19.33 56.75 -0.47
C LEU A 444 19.30 56.64 1.06
N ALA A 445 20.38 57.08 1.59
CA ALA A 445 20.88 56.99 2.96
C ALA A 445 20.16 57.91 3.95
N THR A 446 20.24 57.44 5.22
CA THR A 446 20.48 58.21 6.47
C THR A 446 19.61 59.43 6.77
N ASP A 447 18.91 59.44 7.87
CA ASP A 447 19.37 60.10 9.10
C ASP A 447 18.40 59.88 10.27
N SER A 448 18.99 59.87 11.42
CA SER A 448 18.49 59.76 12.79
C SER A 448 17.11 60.38 13.08
N LEU A 449 16.34 59.63 13.87
CA LEU A 449 15.66 60.19 15.06
C LEU A 449 15.25 59.04 16.04
N GLU A 450 15.93 58.99 17.17
CA GLU A 450 15.51 58.27 18.35
C GLU A 450 14.14 58.80 18.81
N ALA A 451 13.14 57.94 18.82
CA ALA A 451 11.98 58.05 19.72
C ALA A 451 11.32 56.66 19.77
N GLY A 452 11.40 56.06 20.95
CA GLY A 452 10.46 55.09 21.54
C GLY A 452 9.68 54.19 20.53
N LEU A 453 10.28 53.14 20.07
CA LEU A 453 9.57 52.04 19.42
C LEU A 453 9.58 50.86 20.40
N GLU A 454 8.37 50.47 20.81
CA GLU A 454 8.13 49.13 21.31
C GLU A 454 8.75 48.14 20.33
N PRO A 455 9.39 47.03 20.78
CA PRO A 455 10.04 46.11 19.86
C PRO A 455 8.99 45.55 18.90
N ALA A 456 9.14 45.81 17.64
CA ALA A 456 8.34 45.20 16.59
C ALA A 456 8.43 43.69 16.75
N ALA A 457 7.27 43.02 16.78
CA ALA A 457 7.18 41.58 16.92
C ALA A 457 8.05 40.91 15.86
N SER A 458 9.06 40.15 16.30
CA SER A 458 9.92 39.40 15.40
C SER A 458 9.19 38.08 15.03
N ASP A 459 8.79 37.95 13.79
CA ASP A 459 8.16 36.73 13.27
C ASP A 459 9.19 35.62 12.92
N ASP A 460 10.47 35.88 13.13
CA ASP A 460 11.54 34.90 12.80
C ASP A 460 11.81 33.94 13.96
N PRO A 461 11.51 32.61 13.82
CA PRO A 461 11.75 31.60 14.86
C PRO A 461 13.24 31.38 15.18
N LYS A 462 14.17 32.09 14.55
CA LYS A 462 15.61 32.05 14.81
C LYS A 462 16.08 33.16 15.74
N THR A 463 15.19 34.01 16.20
CA THR A 463 15.47 35.11 17.12
C THR A 463 14.99 34.79 18.52
N ARG A 464 15.67 35.35 19.54
CA ARG A 464 15.25 35.19 20.95
C ARG A 464 13.93 35.90 21.23
N GLU A 465 13.75 37.05 20.57
CA GLU A 465 12.56 37.92 20.70
C GLU A 465 11.28 37.17 20.35
N TYR A 466 11.31 36.33 19.31
CA TYR A 466 10.18 35.48 18.92
C TYR A 466 9.66 34.60 20.05
N TYR A 467 10.60 33.94 20.80
CA TYR A 467 10.22 33.06 21.90
C TYR A 467 9.86 33.85 23.18
N ILE A 468 10.54 34.96 23.43
CA ILE A 468 10.29 35.78 24.63
C ILE A 468 8.89 36.41 24.59
N GLN A 469 8.42 36.84 23.41
CA GLN A 469 7.07 37.41 23.23
C GLN A 469 5.95 36.40 23.52
N GLN A 470 6.22 35.12 23.34
CA GLN A 470 5.22 34.06 23.60
C GLN A 470 5.17 33.63 25.06
N LEU A 471 6.09 34.11 25.90
CA LEU A 471 6.13 33.74 27.30
C LEU A 471 5.08 34.51 28.11
N PRO A 472 4.29 33.83 28.96
CA PRO A 472 3.34 34.47 29.86
C PRO A 472 4.06 35.14 31.02
N LEU A 473 4.53 36.35 30.82
CA LEU A 473 5.31 37.10 31.81
C LEU A 473 4.43 37.99 32.70
N THR A 474 3.28 38.43 32.21
CA THR A 474 2.33 39.24 32.99
C THR A 474 1.28 38.35 33.70
N PRO A 475 0.71 38.79 34.80
CA PRO A 475 -0.40 38.06 35.44
C PRO A 475 -1.61 37.81 34.52
N GLU A 476 -1.84 38.68 33.55
CA GLU A 476 -2.91 38.57 32.56
C GLU A 476 -2.58 37.44 31.56
N ASP A 477 -1.33 37.36 31.07
CA ASP A 477 -0.87 36.29 30.16
C ASP A 477 -0.91 34.92 30.85
N ILE A 478 -0.52 34.86 32.14
CA ILE A 478 -0.61 33.62 32.92
C ILE A 478 -2.07 33.18 33.07
N GLN A 479 -2.99 34.11 33.25
CA GLN A 479 -4.40 33.78 33.34
C GLN A 479 -4.95 33.30 32.00
N ALA A 480 -4.57 33.92 30.88
CA ALA A 480 -4.93 33.47 29.55
C ALA A 480 -4.36 32.07 29.25
N SER A 481 -3.10 31.82 29.59
CA SER A 481 -2.46 30.49 29.50
C SER A 481 -3.20 29.45 30.34
N ASN A 482 -3.62 29.79 31.55
CA ASN A 482 -4.35 28.89 32.43
C ASN A 482 -5.73 28.49 31.86
N ILE A 483 -6.45 29.42 31.21
CA ILE A 483 -7.72 29.12 30.53
C ILE A 483 -7.51 28.08 29.43
N ILE A 484 -6.43 28.23 28.63
CA ILE A 484 -6.11 27.26 27.55
C ILE A 484 -5.81 25.88 28.15
N ILE A 485 -5.09 25.81 29.28
CA ILE A 485 -4.79 24.54 29.95
C ILE A 485 -6.07 23.92 30.52
N GLU A 486 -6.94 24.73 31.16
CA GLU A 486 -8.24 24.32 31.73
C GLU A 486 -9.12 23.69 30.64
N ASP A 487 -9.36 24.42 29.55
CA ASP A 487 -10.13 23.95 28.41
C ASP A 487 -9.47 22.70 27.76
N GLY A 488 -8.15 22.70 27.63
CA GLY A 488 -7.40 21.59 27.07
C GLY A 488 -7.56 20.30 27.88
N LEU A 489 -7.38 20.36 29.22
CA LEU A 489 -7.53 19.20 30.11
C LEU A 489 -8.96 18.67 30.12
N TYR A 490 -9.96 19.57 30.14
CA TYR A 490 -11.36 19.18 30.08
C TYR A 490 -11.70 18.45 28.78
N ASN A 491 -11.31 19.02 27.62
CA ASN A 491 -11.58 18.41 26.32
C ASN A 491 -10.83 17.08 26.16
N MET A 492 -9.57 16.98 26.64
CA MET A 492 -8.84 15.71 26.68
C MET A 492 -9.61 14.65 27.49
N ALA A 493 -10.09 15.00 28.68
CA ALA A 493 -10.84 14.08 29.53
C ALA A 493 -12.14 13.60 28.87
N MET A 494 -12.85 14.51 28.18
CA MET A 494 -14.07 14.16 27.44
C MET A 494 -13.78 13.24 26.27
N ILE A 495 -12.70 13.47 25.51
CA ILE A 495 -12.30 12.61 24.39
C ILE A 495 -11.89 11.22 24.90
N TYR A 496 -11.11 11.14 25.98
CA TYR A 496 -10.75 9.85 26.60
C TYR A 496 -12.00 9.09 27.04
N LYS A 497 -12.96 9.75 27.68
CA LYS A 497 -14.19 9.12 28.17
C LYS A 497 -15.13 8.69 27.05
N ASP A 498 -15.45 9.61 26.12
CA ASP A 498 -16.58 9.43 25.20
C ASP A 498 -16.16 8.79 23.86
N LYS A 499 -14.92 8.99 23.41
CA LYS A 499 -14.43 8.51 22.10
C LYS A 499 -13.47 7.36 22.20
N LEU A 500 -12.56 7.36 23.17
CA LEU A 500 -11.58 6.29 23.40
C LEU A 500 -12.06 5.25 24.42
N GLU A 501 -13.09 5.57 25.20
CA GLU A 501 -13.63 4.73 26.28
C GLU A 501 -12.56 4.35 27.32
N ASP A 502 -11.51 5.17 27.46
CA ASP A 502 -10.42 4.98 28.43
C ASP A 502 -10.74 5.74 29.72
N ILE A 503 -11.55 5.12 30.57
CA ILE A 503 -11.97 5.71 31.86
C ILE A 503 -10.79 6.05 32.78
N PRO A 504 -9.74 5.21 32.90
CA PRO A 504 -8.54 5.57 33.69
C PRO A 504 -7.90 6.88 33.25
N LEU A 505 -7.66 7.07 31.95
CA LEU A 505 -7.08 8.30 31.44
C LEU A 505 -8.00 9.51 31.57
N ALA A 506 -9.30 9.30 31.37
CA ALA A 506 -10.29 10.35 31.60
C ALA A 506 -10.24 10.81 33.08
N THR A 507 -10.18 9.87 34.03
CA THR A 507 -10.08 10.16 35.45
C THR A 507 -8.79 10.91 35.79
N GLU A 508 -7.64 10.46 35.27
CA GLU A 508 -6.34 11.13 35.45
C GLU A 508 -6.40 12.60 34.95
N ALA A 509 -7.03 12.84 33.78
CA ALA A 509 -7.14 14.20 33.23
C ALA A 509 -8.09 15.08 34.04
N PHE A 510 -9.23 14.55 34.56
CA PHE A 510 -10.12 15.29 35.44
C PHE A 510 -9.47 15.56 36.80
N GLU A 511 -8.78 14.60 37.39
CA GLU A 511 -8.04 14.81 38.65
C GLU A 511 -6.96 15.89 38.51
N GLU A 512 -6.26 15.89 37.36
CA GLU A 512 -5.29 16.93 37.05
C GLU A 512 -5.95 18.30 36.89
N LEU A 513 -7.11 18.37 36.24
CA LEU A 513 -7.90 19.59 36.10
C LEU A 513 -8.32 20.13 37.47
N GLU A 514 -8.95 19.30 38.33
CA GLU A 514 -9.37 19.70 39.70
C GLU A 514 -8.18 20.11 40.57
N ARG A 515 -7.05 19.41 40.45
CA ARG A 515 -5.83 19.73 41.22
C ARG A 515 -5.26 21.10 40.86
N ARG A 516 -5.25 21.43 39.55
CA ARG A 516 -4.68 22.70 39.06
C ARG A 516 -5.70 23.88 39.19
N PHE A 517 -6.95 23.60 38.95
CA PHE A 517 -8.01 24.59 38.83
C PHE A 517 -9.23 24.23 39.70
N PRO A 518 -9.15 24.33 41.05
CA PRO A 518 -10.24 23.93 41.94
C PRO A 518 -11.52 24.76 41.79
N LYS A 519 -11.49 25.83 41.02
CA LYS A 519 -12.63 26.72 40.70
C LYS A 519 -12.90 26.81 39.22
N HIS A 520 -12.60 25.74 38.47
CA HIS A 520 -12.86 25.71 37.04
C HIS A 520 -14.37 25.88 36.73
N SER A 521 -14.67 26.31 35.50
CA SER A 521 -16.02 26.61 35.06
C SER A 521 -16.77 25.39 34.48
N HIS A 522 -16.09 24.26 34.30
CA HIS A 522 -16.60 23.04 33.69
C HIS A 522 -17.19 22.03 34.65
#